data_6f06279cee3224a478dbd45d04a3491a
#
_entry.id   6f06279cee3224a478dbd45d04a3491a
#
_cell.length_a   1.000
_cell.length_b   1.000
_cell.length_c   1.000
_cell.angle_alpha   90.00
_cell.angle_beta   90.00
_cell.angle_gamma   90.00
#
_symmetry.space_group_name_H-M   'P 1'
#
loop_
_entity.id
_entity.type
_entity.pdbx_description
1 polymer ?
#
loop_
_entity_poly.entity_id
_entity_poly.type
_entity_poly.pdbx_seq_one_letter_code
_entity_poly.pdbx_strand_id
1 'polypeptide(L)'
;MSFVLFGLLQLLDGIFLFGHITGGNSFPPPPTPEEEQKYLREYAAGNKDAKNMLIERNLRLVAHVAKKYSNHAKDSEDLISVGTIGLIKAVASYKPDKGTRLATYAARCIENAI
;
A
#
# COMPACT_ATOMS: atom_id res chain seq x y z
N MET A 1 7.06 -21.93 11.18
CA MET A 1 7.87 -21.67 9.99
C MET A 1 7.08 -21.49 8.71
N SER A 2 6.00 -22.24 8.49
CA SER A 2 5.17 -22.11 7.30
C SER A 2 4.48 -20.74 7.19
N PHE A 3 4.16 -20.10 8.32
CA PHE A 3 3.53 -18.78 8.32
C PHE A 3 4.46 -17.67 7.83
N VAL A 4 5.74 -17.74 8.22
CA VAL A 4 6.73 -16.75 7.79
C VAL A 4 7.00 -16.91 6.29
N LEU A 5 7.11 -18.15 5.83
CA LEU A 5 7.31 -18.46 4.42
C LEU A 5 6.12 -18.02 3.57
N PHE A 6 4.91 -18.22 4.07
CA PHE A 6 3.67 -17.83 3.39
C PHE A 6 3.56 -16.30 3.33
N GLY A 7 3.92 -15.61 4.41
CA GLY A 7 3.96 -14.15 4.43
C GLY A 7 5.00 -13.57 3.48
N LEU A 8 6.16 -14.22 3.40
CA LEU A 8 7.21 -13.84 2.45
C LEU A 8 6.77 -14.05 1.00
N LEU A 9 6.07 -15.14 0.72
CA LEU A 9 5.54 -15.42 -0.60
C LEU A 9 4.49 -14.39 -1.02
N GLN A 10 3.63 -13.97 -0.09
CA GLN A 10 2.64 -12.93 -0.36
C GLN A 10 3.29 -11.57 -0.58
N LEU A 11 4.36 -11.27 0.15
CA LEU A 11 5.14 -10.05 -0.06
C LEU A 11 5.82 -10.08 -1.42
N LEU A 12 6.34 -11.22 -1.83
CA LEU A 12 6.96 -11.39 -3.15
C LEU A 12 5.94 -11.22 -4.27
N ASP A 13 4.73 -11.75 -4.11
CA ASP A 13 3.65 -11.56 -5.09
C ASP A 13 3.27 -10.09 -5.20
N GLY A 14 3.21 -9.38 -4.09
CA GLY A 14 2.97 -7.94 -4.07
C GLY A 14 4.08 -7.15 -4.76
N ILE A 15 5.33 -7.52 -4.51
CA ILE A 15 6.49 -6.90 -5.16
C ILE A 15 6.50 -7.20 -6.65
N PHE A 16 6.12 -8.41 -7.05
CA PHE A 16 6.04 -8.82 -8.45
C PHE A 16 4.98 -8.03 -9.19
N LEU A 17 3.80 -7.89 -8.60
CA LEU A 17 2.71 -7.08 -9.12
C LEU A 17 3.12 -5.62 -9.22
N PHE A 18 3.81 -5.12 -8.21
CA PHE A 18 4.33 -3.76 -8.15
C PHE A 18 5.34 -3.50 -9.26
N GLY A 19 6.28 -4.42 -9.48
CA GLY A 19 7.26 -4.32 -10.56
C GLY A 19 6.60 -4.27 -11.94
N HIS A 20 5.50 -4.98 -12.12
CA HIS A 20 4.73 -4.98 -13.35
C HIS A 20 4.04 -3.63 -13.59
N ILE A 21 3.47 -3.06 -12.53
CA ILE A 21 2.78 -1.76 -12.59
C ILE A 21 3.77 -0.62 -12.81
N THR A 22 4.92 -0.62 -12.13
CA THR A 22 5.93 0.43 -12.31
C THR A 22 6.56 0.42 -13.69
N GLY A 23 6.65 -0.74 -14.33
CA GLY A 23 7.16 -0.85 -15.69
C GLY A 23 6.28 -0.17 -16.72
N GLY A 24 5.00 0.07 -16.42
CA GLY A 24 4.05 0.73 -17.30
C GLY A 24 3.90 2.23 -17.04
N ASN A 25 4.62 2.80 -16.10
CA ASN A 25 4.62 4.23 -15.76
C ASN A 25 3.26 4.80 -15.31
N SER A 26 2.30 3.97 -14.96
CA SER A 26 1.01 4.47 -14.49
C SER A 26 0.49 3.62 -13.33
N PHE A 27 0.28 4.28 -12.21
CA PHE A 27 -0.44 3.67 -11.11
C PHE A 27 -1.94 3.86 -11.32
N PRO A 28 -2.79 2.92 -10.88
CA PRO A 28 -4.22 3.14 -10.94
C PRO A 28 -4.60 4.36 -10.09
N PRO A 29 -5.69 5.06 -10.44
CA PRO A 29 -6.13 6.22 -9.65
C PRO A 29 -6.55 5.79 -8.25
N PRO A 30 -6.46 6.70 -7.26
CA PRO A 30 -6.92 6.37 -5.90
C PRO A 30 -8.42 6.09 -5.91
N PRO A 31 -8.92 5.31 -4.93
CA PRO A 31 -10.35 5.03 -4.88
C PRO A 31 -11.15 6.27 -4.51
N THR A 32 -12.36 6.38 -5.05
CA THR A 32 -13.30 7.38 -4.59
C THR A 32 -13.71 7.07 -3.15
N PRO A 33 -14.29 8.05 -2.41
CA PRO A 33 -14.76 7.76 -1.06
C PRO A 33 -15.74 6.59 -1.01
N GLU A 34 -16.61 6.45 -1.99
CA GLU A 34 -17.59 5.36 -2.07
C GLU A 34 -16.90 4.02 -2.33
N GLU A 35 -15.94 3.99 -3.23
CA GLU A 35 -15.16 2.79 -3.52
C GLU A 35 -14.34 2.36 -2.30
N GLU A 36 -13.73 3.32 -1.61
CA GLU A 36 -12.97 3.05 -0.39
C GLU A 36 -13.85 2.40 0.67
N GLN A 37 -15.05 2.94 0.91
CA GLN A 37 -15.99 2.39 1.87
C GLN A 37 -16.42 0.97 1.47
N LYS A 38 -16.66 0.75 0.20
CA LYS A 38 -17.02 -0.59 -0.31
C LYS A 38 -15.90 -1.60 -0.03
N TYR A 39 -14.67 -1.25 -0.38
CA TYR A 39 -13.52 -2.15 -0.17
C TYR A 39 -13.27 -2.40 1.32
N LEU A 40 -13.43 -1.38 2.15
CA LEU A 40 -13.27 -1.55 3.60
C LEU A 40 -14.30 -2.50 4.18
N ARG A 41 -15.57 -2.39 3.74
CA ARG A 41 -16.61 -3.31 4.17
C ARG A 41 -16.34 -4.74 3.72
N GLU A 42 -15.95 -4.91 2.48
CA GLU A 42 -15.63 -6.22 1.92
C GLU A 42 -14.43 -6.85 2.63
N TYR A 43 -13.41 -6.05 2.92
CA TYR A 43 -12.24 -6.53 3.66
C TYR A 43 -12.63 -6.95 5.07
N ALA A 44 -13.45 -6.16 5.76
CA ALA A 44 -13.94 -6.51 7.10
C ALA A 44 -14.75 -7.82 7.10
N ALA A 45 -15.40 -8.12 5.98
CA ALA A 45 -16.14 -9.36 5.80
C ALA A 45 -15.24 -10.55 5.41
N GLY A 46 -13.92 -10.35 5.28
CA GLY A 46 -12.98 -11.41 4.98
C GLY A 46 -12.53 -11.51 3.54
N ASN A 47 -12.90 -10.54 2.69
CA ASN A 47 -12.52 -10.57 1.27
C ASN A 47 -11.09 -10.04 1.11
N LYS A 48 -10.17 -10.95 0.79
CA LYS A 48 -8.75 -10.60 0.59
C LYS A 48 -8.52 -9.80 -0.69
N ASP A 49 -9.36 -9.96 -1.70
CA ASP A 49 -9.25 -9.19 -2.92
C ASP A 49 -9.52 -7.71 -2.67
N ALA A 50 -10.44 -7.41 -1.77
CA ALA A 50 -10.69 -6.03 -1.36
C ALA A 50 -9.48 -5.40 -0.68
N LYS A 51 -8.77 -6.15 0.17
CA LYS A 51 -7.52 -5.71 0.77
C LYS A 51 -6.49 -5.36 -0.30
N ASN A 52 -6.32 -6.24 -1.28
CA ASN A 52 -5.38 -6.05 -2.37
C ASN A 52 -5.74 -4.82 -3.20
N MET A 53 -7.03 -4.58 -3.43
CA MET A 53 -7.49 -3.38 -4.14
C MET A 53 -7.17 -2.11 -3.37
N LEU A 54 -7.34 -2.12 -2.06
CA LEU A 54 -6.98 -0.96 -1.23
C LEU A 54 -5.48 -0.65 -1.30
N ILE A 55 -4.65 -1.67 -1.30
CA ILE A 55 -3.20 -1.51 -1.43
C ILE A 55 -2.86 -0.99 -2.83
N GLU A 56 -3.33 -1.67 -3.86
CA GLU A 56 -3.03 -1.35 -5.25
C GLU A 56 -3.47 0.06 -5.63
N ARG A 57 -4.67 0.46 -5.20
CA ARG A 57 -5.24 1.77 -5.50
C ARG A 57 -4.61 2.91 -4.70
N ASN A 58 -3.70 2.60 -3.75
CA ASN A 58 -2.94 3.57 -2.97
C ASN A 58 -1.44 3.56 -3.25
N LEU A 59 -0.99 2.79 -4.25
CA LEU A 59 0.43 2.74 -4.62
C LEU A 59 0.96 4.09 -5.15
N ARG A 60 0.10 4.88 -5.78
CA ARG A 60 0.47 6.22 -6.22
C ARG A 60 0.90 7.09 -5.04
N LEU A 61 0.26 6.92 -3.89
CA LEU A 61 0.63 7.62 -2.67
C LEU A 61 2.04 7.23 -2.20
N VAL A 62 2.38 5.94 -2.28
CA VAL A 62 3.72 5.45 -1.93
C VAL A 62 4.77 6.14 -2.82
N ALA A 63 4.53 6.17 -4.12
CA ALA A 63 5.46 6.80 -5.07
C ALA A 63 5.61 8.29 -4.77
N HIS A 64 4.53 8.96 -4.43
CA HIS A 64 4.53 10.38 -4.12
C HIS A 64 5.37 10.68 -2.86
N VAL A 65 5.19 9.90 -1.80
CA VAL A 65 5.96 10.05 -0.56
C VAL A 65 7.43 9.70 -0.80
N ALA A 66 7.69 8.59 -1.48
CA ALA A 66 9.06 8.17 -1.78
C ALA A 66 9.84 9.25 -2.53
N LYS A 67 9.18 9.93 -3.46
CA LYS A 67 9.80 11.00 -4.24
C LYS A 67 10.28 12.15 -3.36
N LYS A 68 9.55 12.47 -2.29
CA LYS A 68 9.96 13.53 -1.36
C LYS A 68 11.26 13.20 -0.63
N TYR A 69 11.51 11.94 -0.36
CA TYR A 69 12.65 11.49 0.44
C TYR A 69 13.78 10.92 -0.40
N SER A 70 13.61 10.81 -1.71
CA SER A 70 14.67 10.32 -2.57
C SER A 70 15.74 11.41 -2.76
N ASN A 71 17.02 10.99 -2.71
CA ASN A 71 18.16 11.86 -2.94
C ASN A 71 19.31 11.01 -3.47
N HIS A 72 20.50 11.63 -3.62
CA HIS A 72 21.67 10.94 -4.16
C HIS A 72 22.13 9.75 -3.30
N ALA A 73 21.76 9.70 -2.03
CA ALA A 73 22.15 8.63 -1.11
C ALA A 73 21.12 7.52 -1.03
N LYS A 74 19.88 7.75 -1.49
CA LYS A 74 18.78 6.79 -1.39
C LYS A 74 18.12 6.59 -2.75
N ASP A 75 18.07 5.33 -3.17
CA ASP A 75 17.40 4.93 -4.39
C ASP A 75 15.89 5.02 -4.21
N SER A 76 15.19 5.63 -5.17
CA SER A 76 13.75 5.76 -5.12
C SER A 76 13.05 4.40 -5.16
N GLU A 77 13.62 3.41 -5.83
CA GLU A 77 13.07 2.06 -5.87
C GLU A 77 13.08 1.41 -4.49
N ASP A 78 14.17 1.58 -3.73
CA ASP A 78 14.25 1.07 -2.37
C ASP A 78 13.24 1.75 -1.46
N LEU A 79 13.07 3.06 -1.60
CA LEU A 79 12.10 3.82 -0.82
C LEU A 79 10.66 3.39 -1.14
N ILE A 80 10.38 3.12 -2.40
CA ILE A 80 9.06 2.63 -2.83
C ILE A 80 8.78 1.25 -2.22
N SER A 81 9.77 0.37 -2.21
CA SER A 81 9.63 -0.96 -1.60
C SER A 81 9.34 -0.86 -0.12
N VAL A 82 10.10 -0.05 0.61
CA VAL A 82 9.90 0.15 2.05
C VAL A 82 8.57 0.84 2.31
N GLY A 83 8.23 1.84 1.52
CA GLY A 83 6.95 2.56 1.64
C GLY A 83 5.76 1.66 1.38
N THR A 84 5.87 0.72 0.45
CA THR A 84 4.82 -0.26 0.17
C THR A 84 4.56 -1.15 1.38
N ILE A 85 5.60 -1.55 2.11
CA ILE A 85 5.44 -2.29 3.35
C ILE A 85 4.66 -1.45 4.37
N GLY A 86 4.97 -0.16 4.47
CA GLY A 86 4.23 0.77 5.33
C GLY A 86 2.76 0.86 4.95
N LEU A 87 2.46 0.91 3.64
CA LEU A 87 1.09 0.93 3.14
C LEU A 87 0.34 -0.36 3.50
N ILE A 88 0.98 -1.51 3.33
CA ILE A 88 0.36 -2.80 3.66
C ILE A 88 0.00 -2.84 5.16
N LYS A 89 0.91 -2.39 6.01
CA LYS A 89 0.65 -2.30 7.45
C LYS A 89 -0.48 -1.33 7.76
N ALA A 90 -0.53 -0.21 7.04
CA ALA A 90 -1.58 0.79 7.22
C ALA A 90 -2.96 0.20 6.90
N VAL A 91 -3.09 -0.50 5.77
CA VAL A 91 -4.37 -1.11 5.39
C VAL A 91 -4.79 -2.15 6.42
N ALA A 92 -3.85 -2.93 6.94
CA ALA A 92 -4.14 -3.96 7.94
C ALA A 92 -4.56 -3.39 9.29
N SER A 93 -4.06 -2.21 9.66
CA SER A 93 -4.30 -1.61 10.99
C SER A 93 -5.30 -0.46 10.99
N TYR A 94 -5.76 -0.03 9.81
CA TYR A 94 -6.66 1.11 9.69
C TYR A 94 -8.03 0.82 10.32
N LYS A 95 -8.53 1.80 11.08
CA LYS A 95 -9.84 1.73 11.72
C LYS A 95 -10.73 2.86 11.20
N PRO A 96 -11.74 2.55 10.37
CA PRO A 96 -12.58 3.57 9.73
C PRO A 96 -13.33 4.48 10.69
N ASP A 97 -13.61 4.01 11.91
CA ASP A 97 -14.38 4.72 12.92
C ASP A 97 -13.58 5.83 13.64
N LYS A 98 -12.31 5.98 13.34
CA LYS A 98 -11.46 7.02 13.98
C LYS A 98 -11.51 8.37 13.29
N GLY A 99 -12.31 8.53 12.23
CA GLY A 99 -12.53 9.80 11.57
C GLY A 99 -11.43 10.26 10.61
N THR A 100 -10.32 9.52 10.52
CA THR A 100 -9.22 9.82 9.60
C THR A 100 -9.40 8.98 8.33
N ARG A 101 -9.20 9.59 7.16
CA ARG A 101 -9.26 8.85 5.91
C ARG A 101 -8.07 7.91 5.77
N LEU A 102 -8.29 6.80 5.05
CA LEU A 102 -7.23 5.81 4.83
C LEU A 102 -5.98 6.43 4.22
N ALA A 103 -6.13 7.30 3.22
CA ALA A 103 -4.99 7.93 2.56
C ALA A 103 -4.14 8.75 3.54
N THR A 104 -4.77 9.48 4.45
CA THR A 104 -4.07 10.28 5.44
C THR A 104 -3.31 9.40 6.44
N TYR A 105 -3.95 8.35 6.90
CA TYR A 105 -3.34 7.39 7.82
C TYR A 105 -2.20 6.64 7.14
N ALA A 106 -2.42 6.19 5.90
CA ALA A 106 -1.42 5.47 5.13
C ALA A 106 -0.19 6.34 4.84
N ALA A 107 -0.39 7.63 4.53
CA ALA A 107 0.72 8.53 4.28
C ALA A 107 1.66 8.59 5.48
N ARG A 108 1.13 8.65 6.69
CA ARG A 108 1.95 8.65 7.91
C ARG A 108 2.69 7.33 8.10
N CYS A 109 2.02 6.20 7.84
CA CYS A 109 2.66 4.89 7.95
C CYS A 109 3.78 4.72 6.93
N ILE A 110 3.57 5.22 5.71
CA ILE A 110 4.58 5.19 4.66
C ILE A 110 5.79 6.04 5.06
N GLU A 111 5.55 7.26 5.54
CA GLU A 111 6.63 8.15 5.99
C GLU A 111 7.41 7.54 7.14
N ASN A 112 6.73 6.93 8.09
CA ASN A 112 7.38 6.28 9.23
C ASN A 112 8.20 5.07 8.81
N ALA A 113 7.80 4.36 7.75
CA ALA A 113 8.54 3.23 7.21
C ALA A 113 9.79 3.68 6.46
N ILE A 114 9.74 4.82 5.80
CA ILE A 114 10.86 5.39 5.05
C ILE A 114 11.81 6.10 6.01
#